data_1cd2260a343fdcbf8d5dbf94b7bb1ad7
#
_entry.id   1cd2260a343fdcbf8d5dbf94b7bb1ad7
#
_cell.length_a   1.000
_cell.length_b   1.000
_cell.length_c   1.000
_cell.angle_alpha   90.00
_cell.angle_beta   90.00
_cell.angle_gamma   90.00
#
_symmetry.space_group_name_H-M   'P 1'
#
loop_
_entity.id
_entity.type
_entity.pdbx_description
1 polymer ?
#
loop_
_entity_poly.entity_id
_entity_poly.type
_entity_poly.pdbx_seq_one_letter_code
_entity_poly.pdbx_strand_id
1 'polypeptide(L)'
;MENIFITIVCIALIILGGVSYATSALNSVDKLTVSWKAAEAYAQETRETDVKAISSETYDNGSNIDISLENNGDQSLVNFDKWDVIVRYQDGGATWIPYSTSTPGWSITGIYYNGQPEVYEPNIFNPSETMTINIRLSDGVTENTTNLATISTYNGIHSQIPFGW
;
A
#
# COMPACT_ATOMS: atom_id res chain seq x y z
N MET A 1 52.50 12.06 -45.78
CA MET A 1 52.42 11.64 -44.33
C MET A 1 51.24 12.28 -43.61
N GLU A 2 50.85 13.52 -43.89
CA GLU A 2 49.71 14.19 -43.23
C GLU A 2 48.36 13.48 -43.39
N ASN A 3 48.06 12.99 -44.58
CA ASN A 3 46.75 12.30 -44.84
C ASN A 3 46.62 11.00 -44.06
N ILE A 4 47.71 10.28 -43.81
CA ILE A 4 47.65 9.01 -43.04
C ILE A 4 47.36 9.28 -41.58
N PHE A 5 47.94 10.35 -41.02
CA PHE A 5 47.68 10.74 -39.64
C PHE A 5 46.21 11.13 -39.40
N ILE A 6 45.65 11.94 -40.30
CA ILE A 6 44.25 12.34 -40.26
C ILE A 6 43.32 11.13 -40.35
N THR A 7 43.63 10.19 -41.25
CA THR A 7 42.82 8.95 -41.40
C THR A 7 42.82 8.11 -40.10
N ILE A 8 43.99 7.95 -39.47
CA ILE A 8 44.12 7.21 -38.21
C ILE A 8 43.30 7.88 -37.09
N VAL A 9 43.36 9.21 -36.98
CA VAL A 9 42.62 9.98 -35.98
C VAL A 9 41.10 9.84 -36.23
N CYS A 10 40.66 9.94 -37.47
CA CYS A 10 39.23 9.75 -37.82
C CYS A 10 38.74 8.34 -37.46
N ILE A 11 39.48 7.30 -37.76
CA ILE A 11 39.14 5.92 -37.41
C ILE A 11 39.07 5.75 -35.88
N ALA A 12 40.04 6.29 -35.14
CA ALA A 12 40.04 6.24 -33.69
C ALA A 12 38.77 6.92 -33.08
N LEU A 13 38.40 8.07 -33.61
CA LEU A 13 37.19 8.80 -33.16
C LEU A 13 35.92 8.03 -33.45
N ILE A 14 35.82 7.39 -34.59
CA ILE A 14 34.63 6.54 -34.96
C ILE A 14 34.56 5.34 -34.03
N ILE A 15 35.66 4.67 -33.74
CA ILE A 15 35.66 3.52 -32.82
C ILE A 15 35.30 3.97 -31.41
N LEU A 16 35.84 5.06 -30.87
CA LEU A 16 35.52 5.59 -29.57
C LEU A 16 34.03 5.99 -29.49
N GLY A 17 33.50 6.66 -30.49
CA GLY A 17 32.10 7.03 -30.58
C GLY A 17 31.18 5.80 -30.64
N GLY A 18 31.55 4.80 -31.43
CA GLY A 18 30.79 3.54 -31.54
C GLY A 18 30.74 2.75 -30.22
N VAL A 19 31.89 2.64 -29.54
CA VAL A 19 31.95 1.98 -28.22
C VAL A 19 31.14 2.74 -27.19
N SER A 20 31.26 4.07 -27.14
CA SER A 20 30.47 4.89 -26.20
C SER A 20 28.97 4.77 -26.44
N TYR A 21 28.54 4.74 -27.70
CA TYR A 21 27.15 4.54 -28.07
C TYR A 21 26.66 3.14 -27.65
N ALA A 22 27.42 2.10 -27.94
CA ALA A 22 27.08 0.72 -27.60
C ALA A 22 26.93 0.53 -26.07
N THR A 23 27.89 1.06 -25.29
CA THR A 23 27.80 0.99 -23.82
C THR A 23 26.59 1.75 -23.27
N SER A 24 26.27 2.92 -23.81
CA SER A 24 25.10 3.69 -23.41
C SER A 24 23.80 2.95 -23.73
N ALA A 25 23.73 2.32 -24.90
CA ALA A 25 22.57 1.52 -25.30
C ALA A 25 22.37 0.30 -24.38
N LEU A 26 23.44 -0.44 -24.08
CA LEU A 26 23.39 -1.58 -23.16
C LEU A 26 22.96 -1.16 -21.76
N ASN A 27 23.52 -0.09 -21.20
CA ASN A 27 23.11 0.43 -19.89
C ASN A 27 21.62 0.87 -19.87
N SER A 28 21.11 1.36 -20.99
CA SER A 28 19.69 1.72 -21.11
C SER A 28 18.78 0.48 -21.10
N VAL A 29 19.18 -0.58 -21.80
CA VAL A 29 18.46 -1.88 -21.80
C VAL A 29 18.45 -2.49 -20.41
N ASP A 30 19.59 -2.49 -19.70
CA ASP A 30 19.67 -3.00 -18.33
C ASP A 30 18.74 -2.25 -17.38
N LYS A 31 18.71 -0.92 -17.44
CA LYS A 31 17.80 -0.09 -16.64
C LYS A 31 16.34 -0.39 -16.95
N LEU A 32 15.98 -0.54 -18.23
CA LEU A 32 14.63 -0.92 -18.64
C LEU A 32 14.26 -2.29 -18.08
N THR A 33 15.13 -3.28 -18.17
CA THR A 33 14.90 -4.63 -17.65
C THR A 33 14.65 -4.61 -16.14
N VAL A 34 15.43 -3.86 -15.38
CA VAL A 34 15.23 -3.70 -13.93
C VAL A 34 13.88 -3.04 -13.63
N SER A 35 13.53 -1.98 -14.37
CA SER A 35 12.24 -1.29 -14.19
C SER A 35 11.05 -2.18 -14.54
N TRP A 36 11.15 -3.00 -15.58
CA TRP A 36 10.12 -3.97 -15.95
C TRP A 36 9.91 -5.03 -14.87
N LYS A 37 10.99 -5.60 -14.34
CA LYS A 37 10.91 -6.58 -13.25
C LYS A 37 10.28 -5.98 -11.99
N ALA A 38 10.63 -4.74 -11.65
CA ALA A 38 10.02 -4.05 -10.52
C ALA A 38 8.52 -3.81 -10.72
N ALA A 39 8.13 -3.38 -11.93
CA ALA A 39 6.73 -3.18 -12.28
C ALA A 39 5.92 -4.50 -12.28
N GLU A 40 6.51 -5.58 -12.76
CA GLU A 40 5.90 -6.92 -12.74
C GLU A 40 5.72 -7.42 -11.31
N ALA A 41 6.74 -7.30 -10.45
CA ALA A 41 6.65 -7.68 -9.04
C ALA A 41 5.56 -6.88 -8.31
N TYR A 42 5.48 -5.56 -8.52
CA TYR A 42 4.43 -4.73 -7.94
C TYR A 42 3.04 -5.13 -8.44
N ALA A 43 2.89 -5.40 -9.75
CA ALA A 43 1.63 -5.83 -10.32
C ALA A 43 1.20 -7.23 -9.82
N GLN A 44 2.15 -8.11 -9.54
CA GLN A 44 1.89 -9.41 -8.93
C GLN A 44 1.44 -9.25 -7.48
N GLU A 45 2.17 -8.50 -6.67
CA GLU A 45 1.82 -8.19 -5.28
C GLU A 45 0.40 -7.60 -5.17
N THR A 46 0.08 -6.63 -6.04
CA THR A 46 -1.27 -6.03 -6.09
C THR A 46 -2.35 -7.05 -6.43
N ARG A 47 -2.09 -7.98 -7.35
CA ARG A 47 -3.06 -9.04 -7.72
C ARG A 47 -3.27 -10.09 -6.65
N GLU A 48 -2.23 -10.38 -5.87
CA GLU A 48 -2.25 -11.37 -4.79
C GLU A 48 -2.77 -10.77 -3.47
N THR A 49 -2.99 -9.45 -3.41
CA THR A 49 -3.55 -8.77 -2.25
C THR A 49 -5.06 -8.66 -2.38
N ASP A 50 -5.78 -9.19 -1.39
CA ASP A 50 -7.23 -9.01 -1.25
C ASP A 50 -7.58 -8.83 0.24
N VAL A 51 -8.00 -7.63 0.62
CA VAL A 51 -8.43 -7.30 1.98
C VAL A 51 -9.87 -6.92 1.97
N LYS A 52 -10.67 -7.61 2.77
CA LYS A 52 -12.12 -7.40 2.87
C LYS A 52 -12.51 -6.96 4.27
N ALA A 53 -13.19 -5.84 4.38
CA ALA A 53 -13.85 -5.46 5.62
C ALA A 53 -15.13 -6.31 5.80
N ILE A 54 -15.24 -7.00 6.93
CA ILE A 54 -16.30 -8.00 7.20
C ILE A 54 -17.31 -7.55 8.24
N SER A 55 -16.91 -6.70 9.18
CA SER A 55 -17.81 -6.15 10.19
C SER A 55 -17.35 -4.80 10.69
N SER A 56 -18.26 -3.99 11.16
CA SER A 56 -18.01 -2.73 11.85
C SER A 56 -18.89 -2.65 13.10
N GLU A 57 -18.33 -2.16 14.20
CA GLU A 57 -19.02 -1.89 15.45
C GLU A 57 -18.67 -0.49 15.91
N THR A 58 -19.68 0.31 16.24
CA THR A 58 -19.51 1.69 16.70
C THR A 58 -19.94 1.80 18.16
N TYR A 59 -19.17 2.52 18.97
CA TYR A 59 -19.43 2.70 20.40
C TYR A 59 -18.93 4.06 20.90
N ASP A 60 -19.03 4.34 22.20
CA ASP A 60 -18.63 5.61 22.82
C ASP A 60 -19.23 6.85 22.15
N ASN A 61 -20.58 6.85 21.99
CA ASN A 61 -21.30 7.93 21.34
C ASN A 61 -20.81 8.23 19.90
N GLY A 62 -20.48 7.17 19.16
CA GLY A 62 -20.06 7.30 17.76
C GLY A 62 -18.61 7.72 17.57
N SER A 63 -17.80 7.84 18.62
CA SER A 63 -16.41 8.30 18.50
C SER A 63 -15.39 7.18 18.29
N ASN A 64 -15.76 5.94 18.60
CA ASN A 64 -14.92 4.77 18.39
C ASN A 64 -15.59 3.79 17.44
N ILE A 65 -14.84 3.28 16.47
CA ILE A 65 -15.31 2.30 15.49
C ILE A 65 -14.27 1.17 15.40
N ASP A 66 -14.70 -0.04 15.71
CA ASP A 66 -13.93 -1.25 15.45
C ASP A 66 -14.33 -1.82 14.10
N ILE A 67 -13.35 -2.09 13.25
CA ILE A 67 -13.54 -2.71 11.94
C ILE A 67 -12.72 -3.99 11.89
N SER A 68 -13.38 -5.09 11.54
CA SER A 68 -12.71 -6.36 11.27
C SER A 68 -12.43 -6.49 9.79
N LEU A 69 -11.19 -6.79 9.47
CA LEU A 69 -10.67 -7.02 8.12
C LEU A 69 -10.23 -8.48 7.99
N GLU A 70 -10.49 -9.09 6.86
CA GLU A 70 -10.01 -10.43 6.51
C GLU A 70 -9.04 -10.33 5.34
N ASN A 71 -7.90 -11.03 5.43
CA ASN A 71 -6.97 -11.17 4.33
C ASN A 71 -7.37 -12.39 3.49
N ASN A 72 -8.08 -12.15 2.39
CA ASN A 72 -8.51 -13.16 1.43
C ASN A 72 -7.48 -13.35 0.30
N GLY A 73 -6.40 -12.57 0.31
CA GLY A 73 -5.31 -12.68 -0.66
C GLY A 73 -4.29 -13.75 -0.30
N ASP A 74 -3.29 -13.87 -1.16
CA ASP A 74 -2.16 -14.78 -0.98
C ASP A 74 -0.92 -14.08 -0.42
N GLN A 75 -0.98 -12.74 -0.24
CA GLN A 75 0.11 -11.93 0.30
C GLN A 75 0.00 -11.70 1.80
N SER A 76 1.13 -11.83 2.51
CA SER A 76 1.28 -11.37 3.89
C SER A 76 1.48 -9.86 3.90
N LEU A 77 0.66 -9.14 4.65
CA LEU A 77 0.64 -7.68 4.66
C LEU A 77 1.31 -7.14 5.92
N VAL A 78 2.08 -6.08 5.72
CA VAL A 78 2.90 -5.42 6.74
C VAL A 78 2.82 -3.89 6.56
N ASN A 79 3.68 -3.13 7.25
CA ASN A 79 3.80 -1.68 7.09
C ASN A 79 2.47 -0.94 7.28
N PHE A 80 1.74 -1.27 8.34
CA PHE A 80 0.43 -0.69 8.64
C PHE A 80 0.47 0.83 8.82
N ASP A 81 1.62 1.39 9.18
CA ASP A 81 1.88 2.83 9.24
C ASP A 81 1.79 3.55 7.88
N LYS A 82 1.82 2.77 6.78
CA LYS A 82 1.65 3.25 5.40
C LYS A 82 0.26 2.96 4.83
N TRP A 83 -0.65 2.44 5.65
CA TRP A 83 -2.03 2.26 5.25
C TRP A 83 -2.80 3.55 5.48
N ASP A 84 -3.77 3.79 4.63
CA ASP A 84 -4.64 4.94 4.75
C ASP A 84 -6.03 4.52 5.24
N VAL A 85 -6.56 5.28 6.20
CA VAL A 85 -7.95 5.17 6.63
C VAL A 85 -8.64 6.52 6.39
N ILE A 86 -9.73 6.47 5.64
CA ILE A 86 -10.55 7.64 5.34
C ILE A 86 -11.98 7.36 5.81
N VAL A 87 -12.50 8.23 6.62
CA VAL A 87 -13.92 8.23 7.05
C VAL A 87 -14.67 9.28 6.25
N ARG A 88 -15.73 8.86 5.56
CA ARG A 88 -16.66 9.73 4.86
C ARG A 88 -17.98 9.76 5.64
N TYR A 89 -18.39 10.96 5.98
CA TYR A 89 -19.61 11.20 6.72
C TYR A 89 -20.82 11.31 5.78
N GLN A 90 -22.02 11.04 6.32
CA GLN A 90 -23.26 11.11 5.55
C GLN A 90 -23.54 12.54 5.01
N ASP A 91 -23.07 13.58 5.68
CA ASP A 91 -23.20 14.97 5.26
C ASP A 91 -22.30 15.36 4.07
N GLY A 92 -21.45 14.44 3.60
CA GLY A 92 -20.52 14.62 2.50
C GLY A 92 -19.10 15.03 2.93
N GLY A 93 -18.84 15.24 4.21
CA GLY A 93 -17.49 15.46 4.74
C GLY A 93 -16.64 14.18 4.65
N ALA A 94 -15.33 14.37 4.53
CA ALA A 94 -14.36 13.25 4.58
C ALA A 94 -13.13 13.65 5.40
N THR A 95 -12.67 12.74 6.23
CA THR A 95 -11.49 12.94 7.08
C THR A 95 -10.52 11.78 6.93
N TRP A 96 -9.25 12.09 6.69
CA TRP A 96 -8.17 11.13 6.78
C TRP A 96 -7.77 10.92 8.24
N ILE A 97 -7.64 9.67 8.65
CA ILE A 97 -7.34 9.27 10.03
C ILE A 97 -5.91 8.70 10.05
N PRO A 98 -4.97 9.31 10.78
CA PRO A 98 -3.59 8.86 10.84
C PRO A 98 -3.43 7.53 11.62
N TYR A 99 -2.41 6.74 11.27
CA TYR A 99 -1.99 5.61 12.10
C TYR A 99 -1.38 6.12 13.40
N SER A 100 -2.14 6.02 14.47
CA SER A 100 -1.76 6.57 15.78
C SER A 100 -2.64 5.99 16.88
N THR A 101 -2.12 5.87 18.08
CA THR A 101 -2.91 5.55 19.30
C THR A 101 -3.59 6.78 19.91
N SER A 102 -3.28 7.98 19.41
CA SER A 102 -3.94 9.24 19.81
C SER A 102 -5.29 9.41 19.12
N THR A 103 -6.06 10.43 19.52
CA THR A 103 -7.31 10.86 18.89
C THR A 103 -7.10 12.21 18.18
N PRO A 104 -7.44 12.37 16.88
CA PRO A 104 -7.90 11.32 15.98
C PRO A 104 -6.78 10.35 15.60
N GLY A 105 -7.13 9.10 15.35
CA GLY A 105 -6.17 8.09 14.93
C GLY A 105 -6.80 6.72 14.76
N TRP A 106 -6.08 5.83 14.12
CA TRP A 106 -6.43 4.42 14.06
C TRP A 106 -5.26 3.55 14.48
N SER A 107 -5.54 2.37 15.00
CA SER A 107 -4.53 1.40 15.39
C SER A 107 -5.08 -0.01 15.33
N ILE A 108 -4.20 -1.00 15.23
CA ILE A 108 -4.55 -2.41 15.29
C ILE A 108 -4.81 -2.77 16.76
N THR A 109 -5.93 -3.43 17.03
CA THR A 109 -6.26 -3.99 18.33
C THR A 109 -5.88 -5.46 18.45
N GLY A 110 -5.86 -6.20 17.34
CA GLY A 110 -5.40 -7.58 17.33
C GLY A 110 -5.45 -8.21 15.92
N ILE A 111 -4.67 -9.26 15.75
CA ILE A 111 -4.71 -10.16 14.59
C ILE A 111 -5.09 -11.54 15.13
N TYR A 112 -5.93 -12.26 14.40
CA TYR A 112 -6.52 -13.51 14.83
C TYR A 112 -6.48 -14.54 13.72
N TYR A 113 -6.16 -15.77 14.07
CA TYR A 113 -6.30 -16.92 13.18
C TYR A 113 -7.30 -17.91 13.77
N ASN A 114 -8.35 -18.26 13.00
CA ASN A 114 -9.46 -19.11 13.48
C ASN A 114 -10.07 -18.64 14.83
N GLY A 115 -10.19 -17.32 15.02
CA GLY A 115 -10.74 -16.72 16.23
C GLY A 115 -9.83 -16.75 17.46
N GLN A 116 -8.59 -17.20 17.33
CA GLN A 116 -7.57 -17.15 18.38
C GLN A 116 -6.56 -16.06 18.07
N PRO A 117 -6.07 -15.31 19.09
CA PRO A 117 -5.05 -14.29 18.87
C PRO A 117 -3.79 -14.88 18.22
N GLU A 118 -3.27 -14.17 17.20
CA GLU A 118 -2.00 -14.54 16.58
C GLU A 118 -0.82 -14.30 17.54
N VAL A 119 -0.01 -15.32 17.74
CA VAL A 119 1.09 -15.30 18.74
C VAL A 119 2.47 -15.33 18.07
N TYR A 120 2.58 -15.92 16.87
CA TYR A 120 3.87 -16.15 16.22
C TYR A 120 4.36 -14.94 15.42
N GLU A 121 3.45 -14.28 14.68
CA GLU A 121 3.77 -13.15 13.79
C GLU A 121 2.81 -11.97 14.02
N PRO A 122 2.75 -11.39 15.25
CA PRO A 122 1.70 -10.46 15.67
C PRO A 122 1.68 -9.12 14.91
N ASN A 123 2.67 -8.85 14.05
CA ASN A 123 2.77 -7.64 13.22
C ASN A 123 2.72 -7.94 11.71
N ILE A 124 2.28 -9.12 11.34
CA ILE A 124 2.07 -9.55 9.97
C ILE A 124 0.62 -10.00 9.84
N PHE A 125 -0.06 -9.52 8.82
CA PHE A 125 -1.43 -9.92 8.50
C PHE A 125 -1.40 -10.95 7.39
N ASN A 126 -1.35 -12.23 7.78
CA ASN A 126 -1.18 -13.35 6.88
C ASN A 126 -2.49 -13.71 6.16
N PRO A 127 -2.42 -14.46 5.04
CA PRO A 127 -3.59 -15.04 4.39
C PRO A 127 -4.48 -15.83 5.36
N SER A 128 -5.80 -15.64 5.24
CA SER A 128 -6.84 -16.25 6.08
C SER A 128 -6.88 -15.78 7.54
N GLU A 129 -6.14 -14.75 7.90
CA GLU A 129 -6.26 -14.10 9.18
C GLU A 129 -7.33 -13.01 9.18
N THR A 130 -7.81 -12.68 10.38
CA THR A 130 -8.69 -11.55 10.64
C THR A 130 -7.94 -10.53 11.50
N MET A 131 -7.95 -9.27 11.09
CA MET A 131 -7.36 -8.15 11.84
C MET A 131 -8.46 -7.21 12.29
N THR A 132 -8.47 -6.83 13.56
CA THR A 132 -9.35 -5.76 14.05
C THR A 132 -8.56 -4.48 14.21
N ILE A 133 -9.07 -3.41 13.64
CA ILE A 133 -8.58 -2.04 13.80
C ILE A 133 -9.59 -1.21 14.57
N ASN A 134 -9.09 -0.32 15.41
CA ASN A 134 -9.90 0.69 16.10
C ASN A 134 -9.63 2.07 15.50
N ILE A 135 -10.68 2.74 15.07
CA ILE A 135 -10.67 4.11 14.58
C ILE A 135 -11.25 5.01 15.67
N ARG A 136 -10.52 6.04 16.05
CA ARG A 136 -10.92 7.06 17.03
C ARG A 136 -11.11 8.39 16.33
N LEU A 137 -12.31 8.91 16.39
CA LEU A 137 -12.70 10.21 15.82
C LEU A 137 -12.62 11.30 16.88
N SER A 138 -12.23 12.51 16.48
CA SER A 138 -12.30 13.68 17.37
C SER A 138 -13.71 14.06 17.76
N ASP A 139 -14.62 13.93 16.80
CA ASP A 139 -16.04 14.16 16.97
C ASP A 139 -16.77 12.88 16.57
N GLY A 140 -17.66 12.39 17.42
CA GLY A 140 -18.44 11.20 17.15
C GLY A 140 -19.37 11.38 15.94
N VAL A 141 -19.73 10.28 15.29
CA VAL A 141 -20.76 10.32 14.24
C VAL A 141 -22.14 10.55 14.84
N THR A 142 -23.00 11.22 14.10
CA THR A 142 -24.35 11.54 14.54
C THR A 142 -25.20 10.26 14.58
N GLU A 143 -26.08 10.16 15.56
CA GLU A 143 -27.06 9.05 15.65
C GLU A 143 -27.91 8.95 14.38
N ASN A 144 -28.26 7.71 14.02
CA ASN A 144 -29.07 7.39 12.85
C ASN A 144 -28.46 7.86 11.52
N THR A 145 -27.13 8.01 11.44
CA THR A 145 -26.42 8.29 10.21
C THR A 145 -25.67 7.05 9.73
N THR A 146 -25.53 6.91 8.40
CA THR A 146 -24.69 5.90 7.79
C THR A 146 -23.47 6.56 7.18
N ASN A 147 -22.30 6.21 7.68
CA ASN A 147 -21.01 6.70 7.24
C ASN A 147 -20.25 5.58 6.53
N LEU A 148 -19.16 5.88 5.89
CA LEU A 148 -18.34 4.92 5.14
C LEU A 148 -16.88 5.02 5.57
N ALA A 149 -16.32 3.92 6.03
CA ALA A 149 -14.88 3.79 6.21
C ALA A 149 -14.24 3.15 4.97
N THR A 150 -13.15 3.74 4.51
CA THR A 150 -12.30 3.21 3.44
C THR A 150 -10.93 2.94 4.03
N ILE A 151 -10.47 1.71 3.96
CA ILE A 151 -9.16 1.27 4.40
C ILE A 151 -8.36 0.91 3.14
N SER A 152 -7.18 1.51 2.96
CA SER A 152 -6.30 1.24 1.82
C SER A 152 -4.97 0.71 2.30
N THR A 153 -4.52 -0.39 1.73
CA THR A 153 -3.20 -0.96 1.99
C THR A 153 -2.09 -0.13 1.32
N TYR A 154 -0.84 -0.34 1.72
CA TYR A 154 0.32 0.37 1.15
C TYR A 154 0.51 0.15 -0.36
N ASN A 155 -0.01 -0.94 -0.93
CA ASN A 155 0.02 -1.25 -2.37
C ASN A 155 -1.25 -0.82 -3.13
N GLY A 156 -2.14 -0.04 -2.48
CA GLY A 156 -3.28 0.64 -3.10
C GLY A 156 -4.57 -0.20 -3.19
N ILE A 157 -4.60 -1.41 -2.65
CA ILE A 157 -5.83 -2.18 -2.54
C ILE A 157 -6.67 -1.59 -1.41
N HIS A 158 -7.97 -1.41 -1.66
CA HIS A 158 -8.86 -0.80 -0.68
C HIS A 158 -10.11 -1.62 -0.43
N SER A 159 -10.60 -1.54 0.79
CA SER A 159 -11.87 -2.10 1.22
C SER A 159 -12.73 -1.01 1.84
N GLN A 160 -14.04 -1.14 1.69
CA GLN A 160 -15.00 -0.18 2.20
C GLN A 160 -16.05 -0.88 3.03
N ILE A 161 -16.46 -0.25 4.12
CA ILE A 161 -17.52 -0.75 4.97
C ILE A 161 -18.39 0.40 5.50
N PRO A 162 -19.72 0.28 5.40
CA PRO A 162 -20.60 1.21 6.08
C PRO A 162 -20.57 0.99 7.59
N PHE A 163 -20.69 2.07 8.33
CA PHE A 163 -20.87 2.05 9.78
C PHE A 163 -21.83 3.14 10.22
N GLY A 164 -22.46 2.97 11.34
CA GLY A 164 -23.44 3.90 11.90
C GLY A 164 -23.46 3.85 13.42
N TRP A 165 -24.16 4.79 14.00
CA TRP A 165 -24.39 4.90 15.42
C TRP A 165 -25.89 4.95 15.72
#